data_7f606c63b054eddb0420d8d34d4c11de
#
_entry.id   7f606c63b054eddb0420d8d34d4c11de
#
_cell.length_a   1.000
_cell.length_b   1.000
_cell.length_c   1.000
_cell.angle_alpha   90.00
_cell.angle_beta   90.00
_cell.angle_gamma   90.00
#
_symmetry.space_group_name_H-M   'P 1'
#
loop_
_entity.id
_entity.type
_entity.pdbx_description
1 polymer ?
#
loop_
_entity_poly.entity_id
_entity_poly.type
_entity_poly.pdbx_seq_one_letter_code
_entity_poly.pdbx_strand_id
1 'polypeptide(L)'
;MPVVVVESPAKAKTINKYLGSDYTVLASYGHVRDLPPKDGSVDTENDFDMTWEIGVDSRKHVKAIADALKNDPNLILATDPDREGEAISWHLEEALRKRKAIKKDTPVSRVVFNAITKAAVTEAMKNPREIDAPLVEAYLARRALDYLVGFNLSPVLWRKLPGARSAG
;
A
#
# COMPACT_ATOMS: atom_id res chain seq x y z
N MET A 1 -15.99 16.12 0.12
CA MET A 1 -14.98 15.87 -0.94
C MET A 1 -14.35 14.51 -0.71
N PRO A 2 -14.57 13.53 -1.58
CA PRO A 2 -13.92 12.21 -1.44
C PRO A 2 -12.40 12.34 -1.44
N VAL A 3 -11.75 11.44 -0.71
CA VAL A 3 -10.29 11.41 -0.58
C VAL A 3 -9.72 10.43 -1.59
N VAL A 4 -8.85 10.90 -2.47
CA VAL A 4 -8.14 10.08 -3.45
C VAL A 4 -6.69 9.93 -3.00
N VAL A 5 -6.20 8.71 -2.93
CA VAL A 5 -4.83 8.42 -2.51
C VAL A 5 -4.05 7.78 -3.64
N VAL A 6 -2.90 8.35 -3.93
CA VAL A 6 -1.91 7.82 -4.89
C VAL A 6 -0.59 7.56 -4.19
N GLU A 7 0.37 6.89 -4.85
CA GLU A 7 1.62 6.49 -4.21
C GLU A 7 2.67 7.61 -4.10
N SER A 8 2.62 8.63 -4.98
CA SER A 8 3.66 9.67 -4.99
C SER A 8 3.07 11.09 -4.97
N PRO A 9 3.79 12.07 -4.40
CA PRO A 9 3.33 13.47 -4.40
C PRO A 9 3.28 14.09 -5.80
N ALA A 10 4.17 13.68 -6.70
CA ALA A 10 4.15 14.14 -8.09
C ALA A 10 2.88 13.71 -8.81
N LYS A 11 2.50 12.45 -8.64
CA LYS A 11 1.26 11.89 -9.20
C LYS A 11 0.02 12.56 -8.57
N ALA A 12 0.06 12.81 -7.26
CA ALA A 12 -1.02 13.50 -6.57
C ALA A 12 -1.25 14.90 -7.13
N LYS A 13 -0.19 15.65 -7.37
CA LYS A 13 -0.27 16.99 -7.95
C LYS A 13 -0.92 16.97 -9.34
N THR A 14 -0.51 16.05 -10.19
CA THR A 14 -1.03 15.92 -11.54
C THR A 14 -2.51 15.54 -11.53
N ILE A 15 -2.88 14.56 -10.72
CA ILE A 15 -4.27 14.08 -10.62
C ILE A 15 -5.17 15.14 -10.01
N ASN A 16 -4.69 15.87 -9.01
CA ASN A 16 -5.43 16.97 -8.41
C ASN A 16 -5.75 18.06 -9.45
N LYS A 17 -4.80 18.33 -10.34
CA LYS A 17 -5.01 19.27 -11.44
C LYS A 17 -6.13 18.81 -12.38
N TYR A 18 -6.23 17.52 -12.64
CA TYR A 18 -7.26 16.96 -13.52
C TYR A 18 -8.63 16.85 -12.87
N LEU A 19 -8.68 16.52 -11.58
CA LEU A 19 -9.94 16.33 -10.85
C LEU A 19 -10.51 17.63 -10.26
N GLY A 20 -9.67 18.64 -10.12
CA GLY A 20 -10.09 19.95 -9.59
C GLY A 20 -10.41 19.92 -8.10
N SER A 21 -11.29 20.82 -7.67
CA SER A 21 -11.63 21.04 -6.27
C SER A 21 -12.67 20.06 -5.70
N ASP A 22 -13.20 19.14 -6.50
CA ASP A 22 -14.23 18.18 -6.06
C ASP A 22 -13.65 17.01 -5.28
N TYR A 23 -12.33 16.86 -5.26
CA TYR A 23 -11.63 15.77 -4.60
C TYR A 23 -10.45 16.29 -3.79
N THR A 24 -10.17 15.62 -2.67
CA THR A 24 -8.95 15.82 -1.89
C THR A 24 -7.95 14.75 -2.31
N VAL A 25 -6.87 15.12 -3.00
CA VAL A 25 -5.87 14.17 -3.50
C VAL A 25 -4.64 14.21 -2.61
N LEU A 26 -4.29 13.06 -2.04
CA LEU A 26 -3.16 12.90 -1.12
C LEU A 26 -2.24 11.78 -1.60
N ALA A 27 -1.01 11.78 -1.10
CA ALA A 27 -0.02 10.76 -1.41
C ALA A 27 0.29 9.90 -0.20
N SER A 28 0.49 8.60 -0.43
CA SER A 28 0.95 7.66 0.60
C SER A 28 2.46 7.65 0.75
N TYR A 29 3.19 8.17 -0.23
CA TYR A 29 4.65 8.11 -0.31
C TYR A 29 5.16 6.67 -0.35
N GLY A 30 4.55 5.85 -1.19
CA GLY A 30 4.88 4.45 -1.37
C GLY A 30 4.18 3.55 -0.35
N HIS A 31 4.86 2.49 0.07
CA HIS A 31 4.32 1.55 1.05
C HIS A 31 4.24 2.17 2.45
N VAL A 32 3.08 2.02 3.10
CA VAL A 32 2.87 2.55 4.45
C VAL A 32 3.20 1.56 5.54
N ARG A 33 3.25 0.25 5.23
CA ARG A 33 3.61 -0.81 6.18
C ARG A 33 4.63 -1.75 5.55
N ASP A 34 5.42 -2.39 6.39
CA ASP A 34 6.29 -3.48 5.98
C ASP A 34 6.49 -4.46 7.14
N LEU A 35 7.13 -5.59 6.85
CA LEU A 35 7.53 -6.54 7.88
C LEU A 35 8.69 -5.96 8.69
N PRO A 36 8.62 -5.96 10.04
CA PRO A 36 9.76 -5.54 10.85
C PRO A 36 11.00 -6.37 10.52
N PRO A 37 12.19 -5.76 10.49
CA PRO A 37 13.43 -6.48 10.19
C PRO A 37 13.94 -7.28 11.40
N LYS A 38 13.11 -8.17 11.91
CA LYS A 38 13.41 -9.03 13.06
C LYS A 38 12.82 -10.42 12.83
N ASP A 39 13.40 -11.43 13.49
CA ASP A 39 12.89 -12.79 13.39
C ASP A 39 11.46 -12.90 13.91
N GLY A 40 10.67 -13.76 13.30
CA GLY A 40 9.28 -14.00 13.68
C GLY A 40 8.25 -13.07 13.02
N SER A 41 8.67 -12.12 12.17
CA SER A 41 7.71 -11.28 11.43
C SER A 41 6.86 -12.08 10.45
N VAL A 42 7.36 -13.22 9.98
CA VAL A 42 6.57 -14.24 9.30
C VAL A 42 6.59 -15.48 10.20
N ASP A 43 5.44 -15.87 10.72
CA ASP A 43 5.32 -17.00 11.65
C ASP A 43 5.12 -18.29 10.86
N THR A 44 6.20 -19.07 10.69
CA THR A 44 6.19 -20.30 9.91
C THR A 44 5.40 -21.43 10.58
N GLU A 45 5.15 -21.34 11.89
CA GLU A 45 4.39 -22.33 12.65
C GLU A 45 2.89 -22.01 12.70
N ASN A 46 2.51 -20.80 12.34
CA ASN A 46 1.15 -20.28 12.41
C ASN A 46 0.64 -19.84 11.03
N ASP A 47 0.72 -20.73 10.07
CA ASP A 47 0.21 -20.54 8.71
C ASP A 47 0.85 -19.35 7.98
N PHE A 48 2.14 -19.09 8.27
CA PHE A 48 2.91 -17.96 7.72
C PHE A 48 2.26 -16.59 7.99
N ASP A 49 1.62 -16.45 9.14
CA ASP A 49 1.04 -15.19 9.56
C ASP A 49 2.10 -14.08 9.58
N MET A 50 1.76 -12.94 9.03
CA MET A 50 2.69 -11.81 8.86
C MET A 50 2.34 -10.68 9.82
N THR A 51 3.37 -10.19 10.53
CA THR A 51 3.24 -9.02 11.41
C THR A 51 3.67 -7.77 10.65
N TRP A 52 2.74 -6.83 10.50
CA TRP A 52 2.98 -5.60 9.76
C TRP A 52 3.18 -4.41 10.69
N GLU A 53 4.13 -3.56 10.36
CA GLU A 53 4.34 -2.28 11.07
C GLU A 53 4.27 -1.10 10.10
N ILE A 54 3.66 -0.01 10.57
CA ILE A 54 3.68 1.26 9.84
C ILE A 54 5.06 1.90 10.02
N GLY A 55 5.71 2.26 8.92
CA GLY A 55 7.01 2.94 8.97
C GLY A 55 6.91 4.28 9.71
N VAL A 56 8.00 4.66 10.38
CA VAL A 56 8.05 5.92 11.16
C VAL A 56 7.70 7.11 10.26
N ASP A 57 8.30 7.18 9.07
CA ASP A 57 8.04 8.25 8.11
C ASP A 57 6.63 8.18 7.51
N SER A 58 6.04 7.00 7.46
CA SER A 58 4.70 6.79 6.90
C SER A 58 3.58 7.20 7.85
N ARG A 59 3.84 7.25 9.14
CA ARG A 59 2.81 7.59 10.16
C ARG A 59 2.18 8.96 9.89
N LYS A 60 2.97 9.95 9.53
CA LYS A 60 2.47 11.29 9.22
C LYS A 60 1.57 11.30 7.98
N HIS A 61 1.89 10.48 6.98
CA HIS A 61 1.11 10.39 5.74
C HIS A 61 -0.22 9.67 5.98
N VAL A 62 -0.19 8.58 6.74
CA VAL A 62 -1.41 7.87 7.15
C VAL A 62 -2.30 8.78 8.00
N LYS A 63 -1.70 9.54 8.93
CA LYS A 63 -2.44 10.51 9.74
C LYS A 63 -3.11 11.58 8.90
N ALA A 64 -2.40 12.14 7.92
CA ALA A 64 -2.97 13.16 7.02
C ALA A 64 -4.17 12.62 6.25
N ILE A 65 -4.09 11.39 5.76
CA ILE A 65 -5.19 10.72 5.07
C ILE A 65 -6.36 10.49 6.04
N ALA A 66 -6.08 10.00 7.25
CA ALA A 66 -7.09 9.77 8.27
C ALA A 66 -7.82 11.07 8.65
N ASP A 67 -7.07 12.16 8.79
CA ASP A 67 -7.65 13.47 9.12
C ASP A 67 -8.56 13.99 8.00
N ALA A 68 -8.18 13.79 6.73
CA ALA A 68 -9.01 14.15 5.59
C ALA A 68 -10.31 13.33 5.55
N LEU A 69 -10.26 12.06 5.94
CA LEU A 69 -11.44 11.18 5.99
C LEU A 69 -12.43 11.55 7.08
N LYS A 70 -12.05 12.35 8.06
CA LYS A 70 -12.99 12.88 9.05
C LYS A 70 -14.02 13.81 8.45
N ASN A 71 -13.66 14.52 7.40
CA ASN A 71 -14.56 15.45 6.72
C ASN A 71 -15.44 14.74 5.68
N ASP A 72 -14.90 13.70 5.05
CA ASP A 72 -15.64 12.87 4.08
C ASP A 72 -15.08 11.45 4.14
N PRO A 73 -15.85 10.46 4.60
CA PRO A 73 -15.37 9.10 4.78
C PRO A 73 -15.18 8.31 3.50
N ASN A 74 -15.43 8.89 2.34
CA ASN A 74 -15.26 8.20 1.06
C ASN A 74 -13.79 8.15 0.65
N LEU A 75 -13.25 6.94 0.54
CA LEU A 75 -11.87 6.69 0.19
C LEU A 75 -11.77 6.06 -1.20
N ILE A 76 -10.95 6.66 -2.06
CA ILE A 76 -10.67 6.16 -3.41
C ILE A 76 -9.17 5.89 -3.50
N LEU A 77 -8.81 4.65 -3.77
CA LEU A 77 -7.41 4.22 -3.85
C LEU A 77 -7.01 4.15 -5.33
N ALA A 78 -6.12 5.02 -5.74
CA ALA A 78 -5.74 5.25 -7.14
C ALA A 78 -4.24 5.02 -7.40
N THR A 79 -3.67 4.02 -6.72
CA THR A 79 -2.29 3.60 -6.93
C THR A 79 -2.15 2.81 -8.24
N ASP A 80 -0.91 2.52 -8.67
CA ASP A 80 -0.65 1.84 -9.92
C ASP A 80 -1.37 0.49 -10.05
N PRO A 81 -1.68 0.05 -11.29
CA PRO A 81 -2.46 -1.19 -11.52
C PRO A 81 -1.66 -2.49 -11.41
N ASP A 82 -0.44 -2.47 -10.90
CA ASP A 82 0.40 -3.66 -10.71
C ASP A 82 0.21 -4.26 -9.30
N ARG A 83 0.89 -5.38 -9.04
CA ARG A 83 0.84 -6.06 -7.73
C ARG A 83 1.27 -5.16 -6.59
N GLU A 84 2.30 -4.36 -6.81
CA GLU A 84 2.80 -3.42 -5.81
C GLU A 84 1.77 -2.34 -5.50
N GLY A 85 1.16 -1.75 -6.53
CA GLY A 85 0.09 -0.77 -6.37
C GLY A 85 -1.13 -1.32 -5.64
N GLU A 86 -1.53 -2.55 -5.94
CA GLU A 86 -2.62 -3.22 -5.21
C GLU A 86 -2.25 -3.43 -3.74
N ALA A 87 -1.01 -3.84 -3.47
CA ALA A 87 -0.54 -4.03 -2.10
C ALA A 87 -0.48 -2.72 -1.32
N ILE A 88 -0.05 -1.64 -1.94
CA ILE A 88 -0.06 -0.30 -1.32
C ILE A 88 -1.49 0.07 -0.91
N SER A 89 -2.45 -0.12 -1.80
CA SER A 89 -3.87 0.14 -1.53
C SER A 89 -4.39 -0.73 -0.39
N TRP A 90 -4.08 -2.01 -0.40
CA TRP A 90 -4.49 -2.95 0.65
C TRP A 90 -3.90 -2.58 2.01
N HIS A 91 -2.60 -2.29 2.08
CA HIS A 91 -1.96 -1.88 3.33
C HIS A 91 -2.57 -0.59 3.88
N LEU A 92 -2.85 0.36 3.01
CA LEU A 92 -3.44 1.62 3.42
C LEU A 92 -4.86 1.43 3.96
N GLU A 93 -5.69 0.64 3.28
CA GLU A 93 -7.03 0.32 3.74
C GLU A 93 -7.00 -0.36 5.12
N GLU A 94 -6.15 -1.38 5.28
CA GLU A 94 -5.98 -2.09 6.54
C GLU A 94 -5.54 -1.15 7.67
N ALA A 95 -4.55 -0.31 7.40
CA ALA A 95 -4.04 0.65 8.39
C ALA A 95 -5.11 1.65 8.83
N LEU A 96 -5.90 2.14 7.88
CA LEU A 96 -6.98 3.09 8.17
C LEU A 96 -8.13 2.44 8.92
N ARG A 97 -8.49 1.20 8.62
CA ARG A 97 -9.51 0.45 9.36
C ARG A 97 -9.05 0.16 10.78
N LYS A 98 -7.81 -0.25 10.96
CA LYS A 98 -7.21 -0.49 12.28
C LYS A 98 -7.17 0.77 13.13
N ARG A 99 -6.94 1.92 12.52
CA ARG A 99 -6.98 3.25 13.15
C ARG A 99 -8.39 3.75 13.41
N LYS A 100 -9.40 3.05 12.90
CA LYS A 100 -10.82 3.46 12.92
C LYS A 100 -11.07 4.78 12.18
N ALA A 101 -10.21 5.13 11.23
CA ALA A 101 -10.43 6.28 10.35
C ALA A 101 -11.53 6.01 9.33
N ILE A 102 -11.73 4.74 8.97
CA ILE A 102 -12.86 4.26 8.19
C ILE A 102 -13.55 3.16 8.97
N LYS A 103 -14.88 3.12 8.86
CA LYS A 103 -15.68 2.10 9.54
C LYS A 103 -15.62 0.78 8.77
N LYS A 104 -15.99 -0.31 9.43
CA LYS A 104 -15.99 -1.64 8.83
C LYS A 104 -16.86 -1.73 7.57
N ASP A 105 -17.96 -1.01 7.55
CA ASP A 105 -18.92 -0.96 6.45
C ASP A 105 -18.73 0.21 5.48
N THR A 106 -17.73 1.08 5.72
CA THR A 106 -17.44 2.19 4.84
C THR A 106 -16.95 1.68 3.49
N PRO A 107 -17.59 2.08 2.37
CA PRO A 107 -17.13 1.65 1.05
C PRO A 107 -15.76 2.27 0.71
N VAL A 108 -14.89 1.43 0.19
CA VAL A 108 -13.57 1.82 -0.32
C VAL A 108 -13.51 1.42 -1.78
N SER A 109 -13.24 2.38 -2.65
CA SER A 109 -13.15 2.16 -4.09
C SER A 109 -11.71 2.09 -4.54
N ARG A 110 -11.41 1.21 -5.46
CA ARG A 110 -10.14 1.11 -6.17
C ARG A 110 -10.34 1.63 -7.59
N VAL A 111 -9.47 2.52 -8.02
CA VAL A 111 -9.50 3.09 -9.36
C VAL A 111 -8.13 2.87 -10.00
N VAL A 112 -8.11 2.37 -11.23
CA VAL A 112 -6.87 2.14 -11.98
C VAL A 112 -6.93 2.86 -13.32
N PHE A 113 -5.81 3.44 -13.72
CA PHE A 113 -5.67 4.06 -15.04
C PHE A 113 -4.26 3.75 -15.57
N ASN A 114 -4.19 3.43 -16.86
CA ASN A 114 -2.94 3.01 -17.50
C ASN A 114 -2.08 4.19 -17.96
N ALA A 115 -2.65 5.39 -17.98
CA ALA A 115 -1.95 6.60 -18.36
C ALA A 115 -2.39 7.77 -17.49
N ILE A 116 -1.48 8.69 -17.18
CA ILE A 116 -1.79 9.88 -16.39
C ILE A 116 -2.15 11.02 -17.35
N THR A 117 -3.32 10.87 -17.99
CA THR A 117 -3.92 11.90 -18.83
C THR A 117 -5.27 12.27 -18.24
N LYS A 118 -5.76 13.46 -18.53
CA LYS A 118 -7.06 13.93 -18.05
C LYS A 118 -8.18 12.96 -18.47
N ALA A 119 -8.16 12.51 -19.72
CA ALA A 119 -9.16 11.58 -20.23
C ALA A 119 -9.13 10.22 -19.52
N ALA A 120 -7.93 9.64 -19.34
CA ALA A 120 -7.77 8.34 -18.67
C ALA A 120 -8.19 8.41 -17.21
N VAL A 121 -7.80 9.45 -16.49
CA VAL A 121 -8.16 9.65 -15.07
C VAL A 121 -9.66 9.85 -14.93
N THR A 122 -10.27 10.70 -15.73
CA THR A 122 -11.71 10.97 -15.69
C THR A 122 -12.51 9.70 -15.99
N GLU A 123 -12.10 8.94 -17.00
CA GLU A 123 -12.79 7.69 -17.35
C GLU A 123 -12.65 6.64 -16.25
N ALA A 124 -11.46 6.50 -15.66
CA ALA A 124 -11.22 5.56 -14.57
C ALA A 124 -12.08 5.88 -13.34
N MET A 125 -12.27 7.16 -13.03
CA MET A 125 -13.10 7.57 -11.90
C MET A 125 -14.58 7.18 -12.05
N LYS A 126 -15.02 6.94 -13.28
CA LYS A 126 -16.38 6.45 -13.56
C LYS A 126 -16.52 4.93 -13.40
N ASN A 127 -15.42 4.20 -13.31
CA ASN A 127 -15.39 2.74 -13.28
C ASN A 127 -14.62 2.23 -12.05
N PRO A 128 -15.09 2.54 -10.82
CA PRO A 128 -14.44 2.04 -9.61
C PRO A 128 -14.63 0.52 -9.47
N ARG A 129 -13.67 -0.14 -8.83
CA ARG A 129 -13.73 -1.55 -8.50
C ARG A 129 -13.26 -1.80 -7.07
N GLU A 130 -13.25 -3.05 -6.66
CA GLU A 130 -12.67 -3.46 -5.39
C GLU A 130 -11.18 -3.77 -5.56
N ILE A 131 -10.47 -3.86 -4.43
CA ILE A 131 -9.07 -4.31 -4.42
C ILE A 131 -9.01 -5.75 -4.96
N ASP A 132 -8.05 -5.99 -5.85
CA ASP A 132 -7.82 -7.31 -6.44
C ASP A 132 -7.10 -8.21 -5.43
N ALA A 133 -7.83 -9.04 -4.71
CA ALA A 133 -7.28 -9.91 -3.69
C ALA A 133 -6.22 -10.88 -4.23
N PRO A 134 -6.38 -11.53 -5.39
CA PRO A 134 -5.32 -12.38 -5.95
C PRO A 134 -4.00 -11.64 -6.19
N LEU A 135 -4.03 -10.40 -6.65
CA LEU A 135 -2.81 -9.59 -6.82
C LEU A 135 -2.15 -9.27 -5.49
N VAL A 136 -2.93 -8.95 -4.46
CA VAL A 136 -2.44 -8.71 -3.10
C VAL A 136 -1.81 -9.98 -2.55
N GLU A 137 -2.48 -11.12 -2.66
CA GLU A 137 -1.96 -12.41 -2.18
C GLU A 137 -0.65 -12.78 -2.85
N ALA A 138 -0.53 -12.54 -4.17
CA ALA A 138 0.71 -12.79 -4.89
C ALA A 138 1.86 -11.91 -4.36
N TYR A 139 1.58 -10.64 -4.09
CA TYR A 139 2.57 -9.74 -3.48
C TYR A 139 2.97 -10.21 -2.09
N LEU A 140 2.01 -10.56 -1.25
CA LEU A 140 2.26 -10.99 0.13
C LEU A 140 3.08 -12.28 0.18
N ALA A 141 2.78 -13.24 -0.69
CA ALA A 141 3.53 -14.48 -0.80
C ALA A 141 4.99 -14.22 -1.17
N ARG A 142 5.23 -13.35 -2.14
CA ARG A 142 6.58 -12.97 -2.56
C ARG A 142 7.32 -12.23 -1.44
N ARG A 143 6.63 -11.32 -0.76
CA ARG A 143 7.22 -10.57 0.36
C ARG A 143 7.61 -11.48 1.52
N ALA A 144 6.75 -12.46 1.85
CA ALA A 144 7.06 -13.44 2.87
C ALA A 144 8.27 -14.30 2.49
N LEU A 145 8.34 -14.73 1.24
CA LEU A 145 9.46 -15.52 0.74
C LEU A 145 10.77 -14.74 0.82
N ASP A 146 10.77 -13.49 0.36
CA ASP A 146 11.97 -12.63 0.40
C ASP A 146 12.44 -12.41 1.85
N TYR A 147 11.49 -12.21 2.78
CA TYR A 147 11.80 -12.09 4.20
C TYR A 147 12.45 -13.36 4.75
N LEU A 148 11.87 -14.54 4.49
CA LEU A 148 12.39 -15.82 4.99
C LEU A 148 13.76 -16.14 4.40
N VAL A 149 13.98 -15.87 3.12
CA VAL A 149 15.31 -16.03 2.50
C VAL A 149 16.33 -15.11 3.17
N GLY A 150 15.97 -13.85 3.42
CA GLY A 150 16.87 -12.91 4.08
C GLY A 150 17.24 -13.29 5.50
N PHE A 151 16.30 -13.78 6.30
CA PHE A 151 16.53 -14.09 7.72
C PHE A 151 17.01 -15.50 7.98
N ASN A 152 16.68 -16.48 7.13
CA ASN A 152 17.02 -17.88 7.36
C ASN A 152 18.16 -18.39 6.47
N LEU A 153 18.13 -18.05 5.18
CA LEU A 153 19.08 -18.58 4.21
C LEU A 153 20.31 -17.71 4.04
N SER A 154 20.15 -16.39 3.93
CA SER A 154 21.28 -15.47 3.72
C SER A 154 22.36 -15.56 4.82
N PRO A 155 22.02 -15.60 6.13
CA PRO A 155 23.02 -15.80 7.18
C PRO A 155 23.79 -17.12 7.05
N VAL A 156 23.14 -18.19 6.58
CA VAL A 156 23.81 -19.47 6.32
C VAL A 156 24.82 -19.33 5.20
N LEU A 157 24.45 -18.66 4.11
CA LEU A 157 25.36 -18.41 2.99
C LEU A 157 26.54 -17.54 3.40
N TRP A 158 26.33 -16.51 4.20
CA TRP A 158 27.40 -15.64 4.71
C TRP A 158 28.42 -16.42 5.56
N ARG A 159 27.94 -17.41 6.34
CA ARG A 159 28.85 -18.27 7.14
C ARG A 159 29.61 -19.26 6.28
N LYS A 160 29.00 -19.75 5.19
CA LYS A 160 29.60 -20.77 4.31
C LYS A 160 30.49 -20.18 3.22
N LEU A 161 30.26 -18.93 2.83
CA LEU A 161 30.99 -18.26 1.76
C LEU A 161 31.72 -17.05 2.31
N PRO A 162 33.04 -17.17 2.61
CA PRO A 162 33.81 -16.05 3.13
C PRO A 162 33.75 -14.82 2.21
N GLY A 163 33.47 -13.65 2.79
CA GLY A 163 33.36 -12.40 2.04
C GLY A 163 31.99 -12.10 1.46
N ALA A 164 31.07 -13.06 1.45
CA ALA A 164 29.70 -12.83 1.00
C ALA A 164 28.90 -12.07 2.09
N ARG A 165 28.28 -10.95 1.72
CA ARG A 165 27.54 -10.10 2.66
C ARG A 165 26.08 -9.87 2.22
N SER A 166 25.76 -10.27 1.00
CA SER A 166 24.44 -10.11 0.45
C SER A 166 24.05 -11.31 -0.41
N ALA A 167 22.83 -11.79 -0.27
CA ALA A 167 22.28 -12.85 -1.09
C ALA A 167 20.84 -12.47 -1.44
N GLY A 168 20.62 -12.29 -2.71
CA GLY A 168 19.32 -11.91 -3.24
C GLY A 168 19.04 -10.44 -3.11
#